data_77f6faf8e673d70d10ba7ca5c2e0e1d5
#
_entry.id   77f6faf8e673d70d10ba7ca5c2e0e1d5
#
_cell.length_a   1.000
_cell.length_b   1.000
_cell.length_c   1.000
_cell.angle_alpha   90.00
_cell.angle_beta   90.00
_cell.angle_gamma   90.00
#
_symmetry.space_group_name_H-M   'P 1'
#
loop_
_entity.id
_entity.type
_entity.pdbx_description
1 polymer ?
#
loop_
_entity_poly.entity_id
_entity_poly.type
_entity_poly.pdbx_seq_one_letter_code
_entity_poly.pdbx_strand_id
1 'polypeptide(L)'
;MLKLGIIGTSWISHEFITAAHRTGHYHLQAVYSRKMKTAQEFCEPYGAISCYTDIIDFLDSELDVVYIASPNSLHFAQAKLAILAKKHVIIEKPAVTKPSEWKELVKLAKEHQVYLFEAARNYQEAAFQVIKDFLSGQEILGANFTFAKYSSKLPALLAGEMPNIFSDLYAGGALMDLGVYCLYLAIGFFGEPSSSRYTAQQLPNSVDLYGQGVLIYPDFQVAIQAGKNITSHLPAE
;
A
#
# COMPACT_ATOMS: atom_id res chain seq x y z
N MET A 1 24.17 8.38 3.97
CA MET A 1 22.94 8.05 3.22
C MET A 1 22.57 6.60 3.50
N LEU A 2 21.29 6.33 3.74
CA LEU A 2 20.80 4.98 3.95
C LEU A 2 20.81 4.19 2.63
N LYS A 3 21.30 2.95 2.66
CA LYS A 3 21.33 2.04 1.53
C LYS A 3 19.95 1.43 1.34
N LEU A 4 19.27 1.82 0.25
CA LEU A 4 17.89 1.43 -0.05
C LEU A 4 17.86 0.18 -0.92
N GLY A 5 17.12 -0.84 -0.48
CA GLY A 5 16.74 -2.00 -1.26
C GLY A 5 15.28 -1.91 -1.71
N ILE A 6 14.99 -2.39 -2.92
CA ILE A 6 13.64 -2.38 -3.50
C ILE A 6 13.16 -3.80 -3.76
N ILE A 7 11.97 -4.14 -3.28
CA ILE A 7 11.21 -5.34 -3.64
C ILE A 7 9.98 -4.92 -4.43
N GLY A 8 9.90 -5.33 -5.70
CA GLY A 8 8.83 -4.94 -6.62
C GLY A 8 9.28 -3.88 -7.63
N THR A 9 9.00 -4.16 -8.91
CA THR A 9 9.53 -3.43 -10.07
C THR A 9 8.42 -2.72 -10.85
N SER A 10 7.45 -2.15 -10.13
CA SER A 10 6.35 -1.40 -10.72
C SER A 10 6.64 0.09 -10.78
N TRP A 11 5.77 0.85 -11.46
CA TRP A 11 5.88 2.30 -11.57
C TRP A 11 5.95 3.01 -10.20
N ILE A 12 5.27 2.50 -9.18
CA ILE A 12 5.26 3.11 -7.84
C ILE A 12 6.66 3.03 -7.18
N SER A 13 7.43 1.97 -7.49
CA SER A 13 8.80 1.86 -7.02
C SER A 13 9.72 2.93 -7.64
N HIS A 14 9.52 3.30 -8.91
CA HIS A 14 10.24 4.41 -9.53
C HIS A 14 9.89 5.75 -8.87
N GLU A 15 8.60 5.99 -8.57
CA GLU A 15 8.16 7.19 -7.85
C GLU A 15 8.76 7.27 -6.46
N PHE A 16 8.77 6.12 -5.73
CA PHE A 16 9.39 6.07 -4.41
C PHE A 16 10.89 6.37 -4.44
N ILE A 17 11.64 5.75 -5.36
CA ILE A 17 13.08 5.99 -5.53
C ILE A 17 13.33 7.48 -5.83
N THR A 18 12.54 8.05 -6.74
CA THR A 18 12.65 9.47 -7.10
C THR A 18 12.43 10.37 -5.88
N ALA A 19 11.40 10.11 -5.10
CA ALA A 19 11.12 10.85 -3.87
C ALA A 19 12.22 10.65 -2.82
N ALA A 20 12.67 9.42 -2.61
CA ALA A 20 13.73 9.09 -1.66
C ALA A 20 15.06 9.79 -2.01
N HIS A 21 15.45 9.79 -3.28
CA HIS A 21 16.65 10.49 -3.75
C HIS A 21 16.56 12.00 -3.55
N ARG A 22 15.38 12.62 -3.77
CA ARG A 22 15.16 14.06 -3.53
C ARG A 22 15.38 14.47 -2.09
N THR A 23 15.22 13.57 -1.12
CA THR A 23 15.50 13.88 0.29
C THR A 23 16.99 14.01 0.59
N GLY A 24 17.85 13.46 -0.25
CA GLY A 24 19.30 13.36 -0.02
C GLY A 24 19.70 12.36 1.08
N HIS A 25 18.74 11.61 1.64
CA HIS A 25 18.99 10.67 2.74
C HIS A 25 19.13 9.22 2.29
N TYR A 26 18.72 8.89 1.07
CA TYR A 26 18.71 7.53 0.54
C TYR A 26 19.57 7.39 -0.72
N HIS A 27 20.14 6.21 -0.88
CA HIS A 27 20.84 5.77 -2.07
C HIS A 27 20.32 4.40 -2.47
N LEU A 28 19.87 4.24 -3.73
CA LEU A 28 19.44 2.95 -4.26
C LEU A 28 20.66 2.03 -4.39
N GLN A 29 20.65 0.92 -3.66
CA GLN A 29 21.76 -0.05 -3.58
C GLN A 29 21.45 -1.34 -4.30
N ALA A 30 20.21 -1.86 -4.17
CA ALA A 30 19.86 -3.16 -4.72
C ALA A 30 18.36 -3.25 -5.06
N VAL A 31 18.06 -4.12 -6.02
CA VAL A 31 16.70 -4.46 -6.44
C VAL A 31 16.51 -5.97 -6.46
N TYR A 32 15.42 -6.43 -5.86
CA TYR A 32 14.96 -7.81 -5.93
C TYR A 32 13.79 -7.96 -6.89
N SER A 33 13.85 -8.92 -7.77
CA SER A 33 12.74 -9.40 -8.59
C SER A 33 12.85 -10.90 -8.82
N ARG A 34 11.71 -11.59 -8.95
CA ARG A 34 11.67 -13.04 -9.26
C ARG A 34 12.36 -13.41 -10.59
N LYS A 35 12.62 -12.44 -11.46
CA LYS A 35 13.29 -12.64 -12.76
C LYS A 35 14.42 -11.63 -12.89
N MET A 36 15.63 -12.10 -13.16
CA MET A 36 16.81 -11.26 -13.33
C MET A 36 16.61 -10.21 -14.42
N LYS A 37 16.06 -10.60 -15.56
CA LYS A 37 15.75 -9.66 -16.66
C LYS A 37 14.90 -8.48 -16.20
N THR A 38 13.82 -8.75 -15.42
CA THR A 38 12.94 -7.70 -14.90
C THR A 38 13.67 -6.78 -13.92
N ALA A 39 14.55 -7.32 -13.07
CA ALA A 39 15.35 -6.51 -12.16
C ALA A 39 16.30 -5.59 -12.94
N GLN A 40 17.00 -6.12 -13.94
CA GLN A 40 17.95 -5.38 -14.78
C GLN A 40 17.24 -4.26 -15.57
N GLU A 41 16.15 -4.57 -16.26
CA GLU A 41 15.33 -3.58 -16.99
C GLU A 41 14.85 -2.46 -16.06
N PHE A 42 14.43 -2.79 -14.83
CA PHE A 42 14.02 -1.81 -13.84
C PHE A 42 15.19 -0.91 -13.40
N CYS A 43 16.39 -1.44 -13.31
CA CYS A 43 17.58 -0.72 -12.84
C CYS A 43 18.22 0.19 -13.89
N GLU A 44 17.94 -0.01 -15.19
CA GLU A 44 18.57 0.75 -16.28
C GLU A 44 18.64 2.29 -16.05
N PRO A 45 17.58 2.96 -15.57
CA PRO A 45 17.62 4.41 -15.34
C PRO A 45 18.54 4.85 -14.19
N TYR A 46 18.97 3.92 -13.33
CA TYR A 46 19.68 4.23 -12.09
C TYR A 46 21.19 3.89 -12.13
N GLY A 47 21.66 3.33 -13.21
CA GLY A 47 23.07 2.94 -13.39
C GLY A 47 23.40 1.57 -12.81
N ALA A 48 24.59 1.42 -12.25
CA ALA A 48 25.10 0.13 -11.76
C ALA A 48 24.50 -0.25 -10.40
N ILE A 49 23.30 -0.82 -10.41
CA ILE A 49 22.56 -1.29 -9.23
C ILE A 49 22.66 -2.82 -9.16
N SER A 50 22.87 -3.36 -7.95
CA SER A 50 22.88 -4.81 -7.72
C SER A 50 21.49 -5.41 -7.89
N CYS A 51 21.37 -6.46 -8.69
CA CYS A 51 20.10 -7.14 -8.97
C CYS A 51 20.13 -8.55 -8.38
N TYR A 52 19.04 -8.94 -7.70
CA TYR A 52 18.91 -10.24 -7.04
C TYR A 52 17.62 -10.94 -7.46
N THR A 53 17.67 -12.28 -7.51
CA THR A 53 16.50 -13.16 -7.72
C THR A 53 16.23 -14.07 -6.53
N ASP A 54 17.16 -14.17 -5.60
CA ASP A 54 16.97 -14.76 -4.28
C ASP A 54 16.79 -13.66 -3.25
N ILE A 55 15.75 -13.80 -2.40
CA ILE A 55 15.40 -12.78 -1.41
C ILE A 55 16.37 -12.79 -0.22
N ILE A 56 16.96 -13.94 0.11
CA ILE A 56 17.92 -14.05 1.21
C ILE A 56 19.22 -13.37 0.81
N ASP A 57 19.76 -13.68 -0.38
CA ASP A 57 20.96 -13.02 -0.91
C ASP A 57 20.78 -11.50 -1.00
N PHE A 58 19.56 -11.05 -1.39
CA PHE A 58 19.22 -9.63 -1.40
C PHE A 58 19.25 -9.00 0.01
N LEU A 59 18.66 -9.68 1.00
CA LEU A 59 18.60 -9.18 2.37
C LEU A 59 19.94 -9.28 3.11
N ASP A 60 20.80 -10.23 2.73
CA ASP A 60 22.17 -10.36 3.26
C ASP A 60 23.12 -9.31 2.68
N SER A 61 22.72 -8.63 1.61
CA SER A 61 23.51 -7.54 1.05
C SER A 61 23.53 -6.31 1.97
N GLU A 62 24.41 -5.36 1.66
CA GLU A 62 24.60 -4.13 2.46
C GLU A 62 23.42 -3.17 2.30
N LEU A 63 22.29 -3.46 2.97
CA LEU A 63 21.10 -2.62 3.00
C LEU A 63 20.83 -2.10 4.41
N ASP A 64 20.31 -0.88 4.52
CA ASP A 64 19.80 -0.31 5.77
C ASP A 64 18.27 -0.38 5.80
N VAL A 65 17.61 -0.14 4.67
CA VAL A 65 16.16 -0.06 4.54
C VAL A 65 15.67 -0.78 3.28
N VAL A 66 14.53 -1.44 3.40
CA VAL A 66 13.85 -2.13 2.29
C VAL A 66 12.47 -1.52 2.08
N TYR A 67 12.20 -1.11 0.84
CA TYR A 67 10.87 -0.72 0.39
C TYR A 67 10.22 -1.89 -0.34
N ILE A 68 9.00 -2.26 0.08
CA ILE A 68 8.27 -3.41 -0.43
C ILE A 68 7.02 -2.92 -1.18
N ALA A 69 6.99 -3.14 -2.50
CA ALA A 69 5.91 -2.80 -3.41
C ALA A 69 5.55 -3.99 -4.33
N SER A 70 5.57 -5.17 -3.77
CA SER A 70 5.11 -6.42 -4.39
C SER A 70 3.56 -6.50 -4.34
N PRO A 71 2.93 -7.56 -4.87
CA PRO A 71 1.50 -7.80 -4.65
C PRO A 71 1.15 -7.94 -3.16
N ASN A 72 -0.02 -7.45 -2.74
CA ASN A 72 -0.43 -7.31 -1.34
C ASN A 72 -0.22 -8.56 -0.49
N SER A 73 -0.57 -9.75 -1.02
CA SER A 73 -0.43 -11.03 -0.29
C SER A 73 1.01 -11.42 0.05
N LEU A 74 2.01 -10.80 -0.59
CA LEU A 74 3.42 -11.10 -0.36
C LEU A 74 4.07 -10.16 0.66
N HIS A 75 3.42 -9.05 1.00
CA HIS A 75 3.97 -8.01 1.87
C HIS A 75 4.39 -8.55 3.22
N PHE A 76 3.50 -9.30 3.90
CA PHE A 76 3.76 -9.84 5.23
C PHE A 76 5.03 -10.72 5.27
N ALA A 77 5.11 -11.71 4.38
CA ALA A 77 6.25 -12.65 4.37
C ALA A 77 7.57 -11.93 4.08
N GLN A 78 7.57 -11.01 3.12
CA GLN A 78 8.76 -10.25 2.74
C GLN A 78 9.19 -9.27 3.83
N ALA A 79 8.24 -8.58 4.45
CA ALA A 79 8.51 -7.67 5.57
C ALA A 79 9.07 -8.42 6.78
N LYS A 80 8.51 -9.60 7.09
CA LYS A 80 9.01 -10.46 8.17
C LYS A 80 10.47 -10.87 7.93
N LEU A 81 10.82 -11.30 6.73
CA LEU A 81 12.20 -11.65 6.37
C LEU A 81 13.14 -10.43 6.52
N ALA A 82 12.73 -9.26 6.02
CA ALA A 82 13.53 -8.04 6.12
C ALA A 82 13.76 -7.60 7.57
N ILE A 83 12.72 -7.68 8.45
CA ILE A 83 12.84 -7.38 9.87
C ILE A 83 13.82 -8.35 10.56
N LEU A 84 13.70 -9.66 10.27
CA LEU A 84 14.60 -10.68 10.82
C LEU A 84 16.06 -10.46 10.38
N ALA A 85 16.27 -9.96 9.16
CA ALA A 85 17.57 -9.52 8.65
C ALA A 85 18.00 -8.14 9.18
N LYS A 86 17.29 -7.58 10.18
CA LYS A 86 17.57 -6.29 10.83
C LYS A 86 17.56 -5.10 9.86
N LYS A 87 16.70 -5.14 8.83
CA LYS A 87 16.50 -4.00 7.92
C LYS A 87 15.30 -3.18 8.38
N HIS A 88 15.39 -1.87 8.28
CA HIS A 88 14.21 -1.00 8.35
C HIS A 88 13.28 -1.29 7.19
N VAL A 89 11.96 -1.21 7.40
CA VAL A 89 11.00 -1.63 6.39
C VAL A 89 9.96 -0.54 6.13
N ILE A 90 9.73 -0.27 4.86
CA ILE A 90 8.62 0.54 4.37
C ILE A 90 7.80 -0.35 3.43
N ILE A 91 6.52 -0.56 3.75
CA ILE A 91 5.62 -1.44 2.98
C ILE A 91 4.58 -0.59 2.26
N GLU A 92 4.36 -0.85 0.97
CA GLU A 92 3.23 -0.27 0.26
C GLU A 92 1.89 -0.65 0.90
N LYS A 93 0.94 0.27 0.70
CA LYS A 93 -0.44 0.07 1.17
C LYS A 93 -1.18 -0.97 0.30
N PRO A 94 -2.05 -1.77 0.90
CA PRO A 94 -2.17 -2.03 2.33
C PRO A 94 -0.96 -2.84 2.81
N ALA A 95 -0.43 -2.49 3.97
CA ALA A 95 0.80 -3.12 4.47
C ALA A 95 0.67 -4.64 4.64
N VAL A 96 -0.52 -5.10 5.03
CA VAL A 96 -0.84 -6.51 5.23
C VAL A 96 -2.29 -6.80 4.84
N THR A 97 -2.65 -8.08 4.77
CA THR A 97 -4.02 -8.51 4.45
C THR A 97 -4.84 -8.91 5.67
N LYS A 98 -4.20 -9.08 6.83
CA LYS A 98 -4.84 -9.49 8.09
C LYS A 98 -4.31 -8.66 9.27
N PRO A 99 -5.17 -8.27 10.23
CA PRO A 99 -4.72 -7.53 11.42
C PRO A 99 -3.68 -8.28 12.28
N SER A 100 -3.76 -9.62 12.32
CA SER A 100 -2.78 -10.45 13.04
C SER A 100 -1.37 -10.34 12.45
N GLU A 101 -1.26 -10.24 11.14
CA GLU A 101 0.01 -10.06 10.43
C GLU A 101 0.67 -8.73 10.82
N TRP A 102 -0.09 -7.64 10.88
CA TRP A 102 0.43 -6.34 11.33
C TRP A 102 0.92 -6.37 12.77
N LYS A 103 0.13 -6.97 13.67
CA LYS A 103 0.52 -7.12 15.08
C LYS A 103 1.83 -7.90 15.23
N GLU A 104 2.01 -8.95 14.44
CA GLU A 104 3.24 -9.75 14.42
C GLU A 104 4.43 -8.93 13.92
N LEU A 105 4.29 -8.21 12.79
CA LEU A 105 5.36 -7.37 12.26
C LEU A 105 5.78 -6.27 13.23
N VAL A 106 4.82 -5.60 13.87
CA VAL A 106 5.10 -4.55 14.87
C VAL A 106 5.87 -5.13 16.07
N LYS A 107 5.49 -6.33 16.53
CA LYS A 107 6.20 -7.01 17.62
C LYS A 107 7.64 -7.34 17.20
N LEU A 108 7.83 -7.97 16.05
CA LEU A 108 9.15 -8.31 15.51
C LEU A 108 10.03 -7.07 15.29
N ALA A 109 9.48 -6.01 14.74
CA ALA A 109 10.23 -4.77 14.51
C ALA A 109 10.76 -4.18 15.81
N LYS A 110 9.97 -4.21 16.90
CA LYS A 110 10.43 -3.80 18.24
C LYS A 110 11.52 -4.71 18.77
N GLU A 111 11.37 -6.02 18.67
CA GLU A 111 12.35 -7.02 19.13
C GLU A 111 13.70 -6.89 18.41
N HIS A 112 13.66 -6.62 17.10
CA HIS A 112 14.85 -6.45 16.25
C HIS A 112 15.38 -5.01 16.20
N GLN A 113 14.72 -4.05 16.89
CA GLN A 113 15.10 -2.63 16.95
C GLN A 113 15.16 -1.96 15.57
N VAL A 114 14.21 -2.29 14.68
CA VAL A 114 14.08 -1.69 13.35
C VAL A 114 12.77 -0.89 13.25
N TYR A 115 12.76 0.07 12.34
CA TYR A 115 11.56 0.84 12.01
C TYR A 115 10.72 0.08 11.00
N LEU A 116 9.40 0.16 11.19
CA LEU A 116 8.38 -0.40 10.30
C LEU A 116 7.38 0.70 9.97
N PHE A 117 7.18 0.97 8.68
CA PHE A 117 6.23 1.97 8.18
C PHE A 117 5.33 1.38 7.11
N GLU A 118 4.06 1.78 7.11
CA GLU A 118 3.19 1.66 5.96
C GLU A 118 3.27 2.94 5.12
N ALA A 119 3.38 2.80 3.79
CA ALA A 119 3.43 3.93 2.86
C ALA A 119 2.03 4.55 2.64
N ALA A 120 1.36 4.90 3.72
CA ALA A 120 0.08 5.61 3.72
C ALA A 120 0.32 7.10 3.39
N ARG A 121 0.60 7.40 2.12
CA ARG A 121 1.03 8.71 1.64
C ARG A 121 0.10 9.84 2.07
N ASN A 122 -1.20 9.64 2.00
CA ASN A 122 -2.20 10.67 2.32
C ASN A 122 -2.10 11.18 3.77
N TYR A 123 -1.63 10.36 4.71
CA TYR A 123 -1.37 10.82 6.09
C TYR A 123 -0.20 11.82 6.19
N GLN A 124 0.71 11.79 5.22
CA GLN A 124 1.91 12.61 5.21
C GLN A 124 1.72 13.92 4.41
N GLU A 125 0.59 14.08 3.75
CA GLU A 125 0.27 15.30 3.01
C GLU A 125 -0.07 16.43 3.98
N ALA A 126 0.48 17.63 3.74
CA ALA A 126 0.23 18.80 4.59
C ALA A 126 -1.27 19.10 4.75
N ALA A 127 -2.05 18.91 3.68
CA ALA A 127 -3.49 19.09 3.69
C ALA A 127 -4.20 18.19 4.71
N PHE A 128 -3.71 16.98 4.95
CA PHE A 128 -4.30 16.07 5.93
C PHE A 128 -4.30 16.68 7.35
N GLN A 129 -3.18 17.23 7.78
CA GLN A 129 -3.07 17.84 9.11
C GLN A 129 -3.92 19.11 9.22
N VAL A 130 -3.92 19.95 8.18
CA VAL A 130 -4.74 21.17 8.12
C VAL A 130 -6.23 20.84 8.26
N ILE A 131 -6.73 19.82 7.54
CA ILE A 131 -8.13 19.38 7.63
C ILE A 131 -8.41 18.82 9.02
N LYS A 132 -7.51 17.98 9.55
CA LYS A 132 -7.65 17.38 10.88
C LYS A 132 -7.75 18.46 11.98
N ASP A 133 -6.91 19.48 11.91
CA ASP A 133 -6.93 20.59 12.86
C ASP A 133 -8.21 21.41 12.74
N PHE A 134 -8.69 21.66 11.50
CA PHE A 134 -9.95 22.34 11.25
C PHE A 134 -11.15 21.58 11.81
N LEU A 135 -11.18 20.25 11.67
CA LEU A 135 -12.25 19.40 12.19
C LEU A 135 -12.23 19.27 13.71
N SER A 136 -11.10 19.58 14.35
CA SER A 136 -10.97 19.49 15.81
C SER A 136 -11.91 20.45 16.51
N GLY A 137 -12.77 19.90 17.36
CA GLY A 137 -13.79 20.68 18.10
C GLY A 137 -15.05 21.04 17.30
N GLN A 138 -15.17 20.57 16.05
CA GLN A 138 -16.41 20.71 15.28
C GLN A 138 -17.39 19.58 15.61
N GLU A 139 -18.67 19.87 15.56
CA GLU A 139 -19.72 18.85 15.56
C GLU A 139 -19.78 18.19 14.19
N ILE A 140 -19.48 16.90 14.13
CA ILE A 140 -19.46 16.14 12.89
C ILE A 140 -20.83 15.47 12.71
N LEU A 141 -21.53 15.83 11.65
CA LEU A 141 -22.83 15.27 11.28
C LEU A 141 -22.72 14.03 10.40
N GLY A 142 -21.60 13.87 9.70
CA GLY A 142 -21.32 12.75 8.80
C GLY A 142 -20.20 13.10 7.83
N ALA A 143 -19.75 12.09 7.07
CA ALA A 143 -18.80 12.28 5.99
C ALA A 143 -19.03 11.26 4.87
N ASN A 144 -18.53 11.58 3.69
CA ASN A 144 -18.52 10.68 2.54
C ASN A 144 -17.16 10.72 1.86
N PHE A 145 -16.51 9.56 1.74
CA PHE A 145 -15.24 9.42 1.05
C PHE A 145 -15.37 8.48 -0.14
N THR A 146 -15.03 8.97 -1.32
CA THR A 146 -15.10 8.20 -2.54
C THR A 146 -13.75 8.16 -3.23
N PHE A 147 -13.27 6.96 -3.52
CA PHE A 147 -12.14 6.78 -4.42
C PHE A 147 -12.44 5.68 -5.43
N ALA A 148 -12.85 6.10 -6.62
CA ALA A 148 -13.20 5.19 -7.69
C ALA A 148 -12.56 5.67 -9.00
N LYS A 149 -11.97 4.72 -9.73
CA LYS A 149 -11.19 4.99 -10.94
C LYS A 149 -11.25 3.79 -11.86
N TYR A 150 -11.58 4.01 -13.13
CA TYR A 150 -11.50 2.95 -14.15
C TYR A 150 -10.07 2.42 -14.22
N SER A 151 -9.91 1.13 -13.91
CA SER A 151 -8.59 0.51 -13.86
C SER A 151 -8.01 0.35 -15.27
N SER A 152 -6.76 0.77 -15.48
CA SER A 152 -6.03 0.51 -16.72
C SER A 152 -5.82 -0.98 -17.01
N LYS A 153 -6.07 -1.85 -16.03
CA LYS A 153 -5.99 -3.31 -16.16
C LYS A 153 -7.35 -3.96 -16.42
N LEU A 154 -8.45 -3.20 -16.39
CA LEU A 154 -9.78 -3.75 -16.62
C LEU A 154 -9.95 -4.30 -18.07
N PRO A 155 -9.42 -3.66 -19.14
CA PRO A 155 -9.47 -4.25 -20.47
C PRO A 155 -8.85 -5.64 -20.57
N ALA A 156 -7.73 -5.89 -19.91
CA ALA A 156 -7.08 -7.20 -19.85
C ALA A 156 -7.96 -8.23 -19.11
N LEU A 157 -8.61 -7.82 -18.00
CA LEU A 157 -9.58 -8.68 -17.32
C LEU A 157 -10.76 -9.05 -18.22
N LEU A 158 -11.32 -8.08 -18.95
CA LEU A 158 -12.44 -8.31 -19.88
C LEU A 158 -12.03 -9.18 -21.10
N ALA A 159 -10.74 -9.19 -21.44
CA ALA A 159 -10.18 -10.10 -22.45
C ALA A 159 -9.87 -11.50 -21.92
N GLY A 160 -10.20 -11.81 -20.65
CA GLY A 160 -10.00 -13.12 -20.02
C GLY A 160 -8.64 -13.32 -19.34
N GLU A 161 -7.82 -12.27 -19.24
CA GLU A 161 -6.61 -12.31 -18.43
C GLU A 161 -6.96 -12.12 -16.93
N MET A 162 -6.03 -12.49 -16.04
CA MET A 162 -6.19 -12.26 -14.61
C MET A 162 -5.03 -11.39 -14.05
N PRO A 163 -5.10 -10.07 -14.20
CA PRO A 163 -4.12 -9.17 -13.58
C PRO A 163 -4.13 -9.29 -12.05
N ASN A 164 -2.96 -9.15 -11.41
CA ASN A 164 -2.79 -9.30 -9.95
C ASN A 164 -3.80 -8.50 -9.14
N ILE A 165 -4.15 -7.29 -9.60
CA ILE A 165 -5.07 -6.39 -8.91
C ILE A 165 -6.52 -6.89 -8.89
N PHE A 166 -6.86 -7.90 -9.68
CA PHE A 166 -8.16 -8.58 -9.74
C PHE A 166 -8.07 -10.04 -9.27
N SER A 167 -6.93 -10.46 -8.76
CA SER A 167 -6.69 -11.83 -8.30
C SER A 167 -6.81 -11.93 -6.77
N ASP A 168 -7.57 -12.92 -6.32
CA ASP A 168 -7.68 -13.32 -4.92
C ASP A 168 -6.34 -13.84 -4.35
N LEU A 169 -5.52 -14.50 -5.19
CA LEU A 169 -4.18 -14.97 -4.81
C LEU A 169 -3.27 -13.82 -4.37
N TYR A 170 -3.52 -12.62 -4.89
CA TYR A 170 -2.71 -11.42 -4.59
C TYR A 170 -3.44 -10.41 -3.70
N ALA A 171 -4.58 -10.81 -3.12
CA ALA A 171 -5.43 -9.92 -2.32
C ALA A 171 -5.74 -8.61 -3.07
N GLY A 172 -6.16 -8.75 -4.34
CA GLY A 172 -6.62 -7.64 -5.17
C GLY A 172 -8.00 -7.13 -4.74
N GLY A 173 -8.52 -6.14 -5.45
CA GLY A 173 -9.86 -5.62 -5.25
C GLY A 173 -9.94 -4.11 -5.10
N ALA A 174 -11.14 -3.58 -5.19
CA ALA A 174 -11.38 -2.14 -5.10
C ALA A 174 -11.16 -1.63 -3.68
N LEU A 175 -11.62 -2.37 -2.66
CA LEU A 175 -11.42 -1.98 -1.26
C LEU A 175 -9.94 -1.93 -0.90
N MET A 176 -9.20 -2.99 -1.23
CA MET A 176 -7.78 -3.12 -0.88
C MET A 176 -6.89 -2.09 -1.59
N ASP A 177 -7.21 -1.73 -2.83
CA ASP A 177 -6.36 -0.82 -3.60
C ASP A 177 -6.76 0.65 -3.49
N LEU A 178 -8.06 0.94 -3.51
CA LEU A 178 -8.61 2.30 -3.54
C LEU A 178 -9.38 2.64 -2.25
N GLY A 179 -10.23 1.73 -1.75
CA GLY A 179 -11.01 1.95 -0.55
C GLY A 179 -10.16 2.14 0.71
N VAL A 180 -8.96 1.58 0.75
CA VAL A 180 -8.01 1.81 1.84
C VAL A 180 -7.71 3.30 2.05
N TYR A 181 -7.71 4.12 1.01
CA TYR A 181 -7.55 5.57 1.14
C TYR A 181 -8.74 6.23 1.84
N CYS A 182 -9.96 5.78 1.52
CA CYS A 182 -11.16 6.24 2.23
C CYS A 182 -11.13 5.85 3.71
N LEU A 183 -10.64 4.64 4.01
CA LEU A 183 -10.46 4.18 5.40
C LEU A 183 -9.39 5.00 6.13
N TYR A 184 -8.27 5.34 5.48
CA TYR A 184 -7.26 6.22 6.07
C TYR A 184 -7.84 7.58 6.44
N LEU A 185 -8.63 8.20 5.55
CA LEU A 185 -9.26 9.48 5.85
C LEU A 185 -10.24 9.36 7.02
N ALA A 186 -11.14 8.37 6.99
CA ALA A 186 -12.13 8.17 8.03
C ALA A 186 -11.48 7.94 9.41
N ILE A 187 -10.54 7.00 9.49
CA ILE A 187 -9.88 6.65 10.75
C ILE A 187 -8.94 7.78 11.20
N GLY A 188 -8.27 8.43 10.26
CA GLY A 188 -7.34 9.51 10.56
C GLY A 188 -8.00 10.77 11.10
N PHE A 189 -9.19 11.11 10.61
CA PHE A 189 -9.94 12.27 11.07
C PHE A 189 -10.80 11.96 12.31
N PHE A 190 -11.43 10.79 12.34
CA PHE A 190 -12.50 10.48 13.30
C PHE A 190 -12.15 9.35 14.27
N GLY A 191 -11.01 8.68 14.11
CA GLY A 191 -10.63 7.54 14.93
C GLY A 191 -11.28 6.23 14.51
N GLU A 192 -11.24 5.22 15.39
CA GLU A 192 -11.78 3.89 15.10
C GLU A 192 -13.32 3.89 15.18
N PRO A 193 -14.03 3.37 14.15
CA PRO A 193 -15.49 3.26 14.18
C PRO A 193 -15.94 2.15 15.13
N SER A 194 -17.13 2.27 15.71
CA SER A 194 -17.74 1.27 16.58
C SER A 194 -18.08 -0.02 15.81
N SER A 195 -18.46 0.11 14.54
CA SER A 195 -18.71 -1.02 13.63
C SER A 195 -18.65 -0.57 12.18
N SER A 196 -18.63 -1.55 11.28
CA SER A 196 -18.62 -1.28 9.84
C SER A 196 -19.42 -2.31 9.06
N ARG A 197 -19.93 -1.92 7.89
CA ARG A 197 -20.54 -2.80 6.91
C ARG A 197 -20.01 -2.43 5.53
N TYR A 198 -19.71 -3.44 4.71
CA TYR A 198 -19.29 -3.26 3.32
C TYR A 198 -20.04 -4.24 2.42
N THR A 199 -20.52 -3.78 1.28
CA THR A 199 -21.15 -4.58 0.24
C THR A 199 -20.52 -4.27 -1.09
N ALA A 200 -20.36 -5.27 -1.96
CA ALA A 200 -19.65 -5.09 -3.20
C ALA A 200 -20.21 -5.95 -4.35
N GLN A 201 -20.03 -5.43 -5.57
CA GLN A 201 -20.06 -6.21 -6.79
C GLN A 201 -18.75 -6.98 -6.92
N GLN A 202 -18.82 -8.29 -6.94
CA GLN A 202 -17.66 -9.17 -6.94
C GLN A 202 -17.48 -9.91 -8.27
N LEU A 203 -16.23 -10.23 -8.58
CA LEU A 203 -15.86 -11.21 -9.58
C LEU A 203 -16.16 -12.64 -9.09
N PRO A 204 -16.17 -13.67 -9.98
CA PRO A 204 -16.34 -15.08 -9.56
C PRO A 204 -15.33 -15.57 -8.52
N ASN A 205 -14.14 -14.97 -8.44
CA ASN A 205 -13.12 -15.26 -7.43
C ASN A 205 -13.27 -14.43 -6.13
N SER A 206 -14.44 -13.82 -5.91
CA SER A 206 -14.80 -13.01 -4.74
C SER A 206 -14.02 -11.69 -4.59
N VAL A 207 -13.23 -11.29 -5.59
CA VAL A 207 -12.56 -9.98 -5.60
C VAL A 207 -13.57 -8.91 -5.96
N ASP A 208 -13.61 -7.81 -5.20
CA ASP A 208 -14.54 -6.71 -5.43
C ASP A 208 -14.06 -5.80 -6.57
N LEU A 209 -14.99 -5.46 -7.48
CA LEU A 209 -14.79 -4.47 -8.53
C LEU A 209 -15.27 -3.08 -8.11
N TYR A 210 -16.35 -3.04 -7.35
CA TYR A 210 -17.00 -1.85 -6.84
C TYR A 210 -17.68 -2.18 -5.53
N GLY A 211 -17.57 -1.31 -4.56
CA GLY A 211 -18.25 -1.51 -3.30
C GLY A 211 -18.51 -0.21 -2.55
N GLN A 212 -19.45 -0.32 -1.62
CA GLN A 212 -19.86 0.73 -0.74
C GLN A 212 -19.85 0.23 0.70
N GLY A 213 -19.43 1.08 1.62
CA GLY A 213 -19.42 0.77 3.04
C GLY A 213 -19.95 1.91 3.88
N VAL A 214 -20.32 1.59 5.11
CA VAL A 214 -20.67 2.53 6.15
C VAL A 214 -19.85 2.21 7.39
N LEU A 215 -19.18 3.22 7.93
CA LEU A 215 -18.47 3.17 9.20
C LEU A 215 -19.37 3.87 10.23
N ILE A 216 -19.68 3.19 11.32
CA ILE A 216 -20.59 3.67 12.36
C ILE A 216 -19.76 4.23 13.50
N TYR A 217 -19.97 5.49 13.81
CA TYR A 217 -19.46 6.18 14.99
C TYR A 217 -20.61 6.43 15.99
N PRO A 218 -20.34 6.77 17.25
CA PRO A 218 -21.41 6.97 18.25
C PRO A 218 -22.49 7.95 17.81
N ASP A 219 -22.13 9.08 17.19
CA ASP A 219 -23.04 10.18 16.91
C ASP A 219 -23.25 10.44 15.40
N PHE A 220 -22.47 9.79 14.52
CA PHE A 220 -22.56 9.99 13.07
C PHE A 220 -22.13 8.74 12.29
N GLN A 221 -22.23 8.84 10.97
CA GLN A 221 -21.81 7.78 10.05
C GLN A 221 -20.90 8.35 8.97
N VAL A 222 -19.97 7.52 8.50
CA VAL A 222 -19.12 7.82 7.36
C VAL A 222 -19.41 6.81 6.25
N ALA A 223 -19.85 7.30 5.10
CA ALA A 223 -19.98 6.50 3.91
C ALA A 223 -18.61 6.39 3.19
N ILE A 224 -18.30 5.22 2.68
CA ILE A 224 -17.12 5.00 1.83
C ILE A 224 -17.54 4.33 0.53
N GLN A 225 -16.83 4.67 -0.55
CA GLN A 225 -17.07 4.09 -1.86
C GLN A 225 -15.74 3.85 -2.59
N ALA A 226 -15.57 2.65 -3.14
CA ALA A 226 -14.40 2.30 -3.93
C ALA A 226 -14.81 1.57 -5.21
N GLY A 227 -14.12 1.83 -6.33
CA GLY A 227 -14.47 1.18 -7.59
C GLY A 227 -13.35 1.18 -8.61
N LYS A 228 -13.28 0.11 -9.41
CA LYS A 228 -12.28 -0.10 -10.47
C LYS A 228 -12.90 -0.24 -11.87
N ASN A 229 -14.22 -0.29 -11.94
CA ASN A 229 -14.99 -0.52 -13.19
C ASN A 229 -15.87 0.67 -13.60
N ILE A 230 -15.67 1.82 -13.01
CA ILE A 230 -16.38 3.05 -13.39
C ILE A 230 -15.59 3.82 -14.45
N THR A 231 -16.30 4.61 -15.26
CA THR A 231 -15.74 5.34 -16.40
C THR A 231 -15.24 6.74 -16.10
N SER A 232 -15.46 7.22 -14.88
CA SER A 232 -15.04 8.56 -14.45
C SER A 232 -14.23 8.48 -13.15
N HIS A 233 -13.31 9.42 -12.97
CA HIS A 233 -12.64 9.62 -11.71
C HIS A 233 -13.59 10.32 -10.75
N LEU A 234 -13.75 9.76 -9.56
CA LEU A 234 -14.44 10.41 -8.45
C LEU A 234 -13.38 10.76 -7.39
N PRO A 235 -13.34 12.02 -6.93
CA PRO A 235 -12.42 12.41 -5.87
C PRO A 235 -12.81 11.74 -4.54
N ALA A 236 -11.89 11.76 -3.58
CA ALA A 236 -12.22 11.50 -2.18
C ALA A 236 -12.76 12.82 -1.61
N GLU A 237 -14.04 12.82 -1.25
CA GLU A 237 -14.76 13.98 -0.71
C GLU A 237 -15.00 13.81 0.80
#